data_d88a4399fc8e80fcb087c7069636a285
#
_entry.id   d88a4399fc8e80fcb087c7069636a285
#
_cell.length_a   1.000
_cell.length_b   1.000
_cell.length_c   1.000
_cell.angle_alpha   90.00
_cell.angle_beta   90.00
_cell.angle_gamma   90.00
#
_symmetry.space_group_name_H-M   'P 1'
#
loop_
_entity.id
_entity.type
_entity.pdbx_description
1 polymer ?
#
loop_
_entity_poly.entity_id
_entity_poly.type
_entity_poly.pdbx_seq_one_letter_code
_entity_poly.pdbx_strand_id
1 'polypeptide(L)'
;ASDVYKRPIPTITPNDIASISVFKGGSGKEAFGMLGYNGLIYITYKDNKKGIFPLNHPTIWNSGDALHFKEALKDTIYTINGNTMQPYLTFNTGKWTFPADKIGETEGTQEYITISYVMETPQSILFQCIQGIYSRSVTFTGIYNKATGTTYMNKDEAGFTDDLSRFMPFFPETSSQQGEYASVLEIGDIQEWLDEHPETVKEGKLNFLKKINEDSNPVCVIVEP
;
A
#
# COMPACT_ATOMS: atom_id res chain seq x y z
N ALA A 1 1.64 -23.56 -23.22
CA ALA A 1 1.87 -22.32 -22.47
C ALA A 1 0.83 -21.28 -22.86
N SER A 2 -0.45 -21.43 -22.52
CA SER A 2 -1.46 -20.41 -22.84
C SER A 2 -2.78 -20.52 -22.06
N ASP A 3 -2.88 -21.38 -21.05
CA ASP A 3 -4.17 -21.63 -20.38
C ASP A 3 -4.31 -21.05 -18.96
N VAL A 4 -3.42 -20.14 -18.55
CA VAL A 4 -3.43 -19.59 -17.19
C VAL A 4 -4.46 -18.45 -17.01
N TYR A 5 -5.07 -17.93 -18.07
CA TYR A 5 -5.92 -16.72 -18.00
C TYR A 5 -7.41 -16.91 -18.34
N LYS A 6 -7.88 -18.17 -18.40
CA LYS A 6 -9.33 -18.42 -18.53
C LYS A 6 -9.94 -18.84 -17.20
N ARG A 7 -9.94 -17.91 -16.21
CA ARG A 7 -10.92 -18.05 -15.13
C ARG A 7 -12.19 -17.34 -15.55
N PRO A 8 -13.37 -17.98 -15.47
CA PRO A 8 -14.60 -17.26 -15.61
C PRO A 8 -14.63 -16.22 -14.48
N ILE A 9 -14.58 -14.94 -14.82
CA ILE A 9 -15.11 -13.90 -13.94
C ILE A 9 -16.52 -14.37 -13.62
N PRO A 10 -16.91 -14.49 -12.32
CA PRO A 10 -18.28 -14.83 -11.99
C PRO A 10 -19.17 -13.90 -12.81
N THR A 11 -20.07 -14.45 -13.62
CA THR A 11 -20.94 -13.65 -14.48
C THR A 11 -21.90 -12.94 -13.56
N ILE A 12 -21.52 -11.75 -13.09
CA ILE A 12 -22.39 -10.87 -12.32
C ILE A 12 -23.41 -10.33 -13.32
N THR A 13 -24.64 -10.74 -13.18
CA THR A 13 -25.71 -10.15 -13.97
C THR A 13 -26.26 -8.92 -13.24
N PRO A 14 -26.69 -7.87 -13.96
CA PRO A 14 -27.29 -6.69 -13.33
C PRO A 14 -28.47 -7.04 -12.42
N ASN A 15 -29.15 -8.16 -12.70
CA ASN A 15 -30.30 -8.63 -11.93
C ASN A 15 -29.92 -9.18 -10.55
N ASP A 16 -28.68 -9.52 -10.30
CA ASP A 16 -28.20 -10.05 -9.02
C ASP A 16 -27.75 -8.93 -8.06
N ILE A 17 -27.65 -7.71 -8.56
CA ILE A 17 -27.14 -6.56 -7.82
C ILE A 17 -28.30 -5.84 -7.12
N ALA A 18 -28.16 -5.62 -5.81
CA ALA A 18 -29.06 -4.79 -5.01
C ALA A 18 -28.60 -3.33 -4.98
N SER A 19 -27.29 -3.09 -4.81
CA SER A 19 -26.71 -1.74 -4.85
C SER A 19 -25.24 -1.78 -5.23
N ILE A 20 -24.75 -0.66 -5.77
CA ILE A 20 -23.33 -0.40 -6.04
C ILE A 20 -22.98 0.94 -5.40
N SER A 21 -21.92 0.95 -4.58
CA SER A 21 -21.33 2.15 -4.03
C SER A 21 -19.89 2.27 -4.52
N VAL A 22 -19.52 3.46 -5.00
CA VAL A 22 -18.15 3.76 -5.44
C VAL A 22 -17.56 4.74 -4.45
N PHE A 23 -16.51 4.31 -3.76
CA PHE A 23 -15.72 5.14 -2.86
C PHE A 23 -14.47 5.59 -3.60
N LYS A 24 -14.16 6.90 -3.56
CA LYS A 24 -13.00 7.49 -4.23
C LYS A 24 -12.04 8.05 -3.19
N GLY A 25 -10.74 7.77 -3.35
CA GLY A 25 -9.69 8.37 -2.54
C GLY A 25 -9.96 8.33 -1.03
N GLY A 26 -9.96 9.47 -0.37
CA GLY A 26 -10.10 9.60 1.08
C GLY A 26 -11.32 8.89 1.67
N SER A 27 -12.50 8.97 1.02
CA SER A 27 -13.71 8.30 1.51
C SER A 27 -13.60 6.77 1.49
N GLY A 28 -12.84 6.22 0.56
CA GLY A 28 -12.53 4.80 0.53
C GLY A 28 -11.61 4.41 1.68
N LYS A 29 -10.57 5.22 1.94
CA LYS A 29 -9.63 5.02 3.05
C LYS A 29 -10.34 5.07 4.41
N GLU A 30 -11.21 6.05 4.64
CA GLU A 30 -12.00 6.15 5.89
C GLU A 30 -12.87 4.92 6.13
N ALA A 31 -13.57 4.44 5.10
CA ALA A 31 -14.54 3.35 5.25
C ALA A 31 -13.87 1.97 5.29
N PHE A 32 -12.74 1.77 4.62
CA PHE A 32 -12.13 0.46 4.37
C PHE A 32 -10.62 0.42 4.60
N GLY A 33 -10.05 1.44 5.24
CA GLY A 33 -8.62 1.53 5.50
C GLY A 33 -7.79 1.49 4.22
N MET A 34 -6.64 0.84 4.26
CA MET A 34 -5.72 0.76 3.11
C MET A 34 -6.34 0.09 1.87
N LEU A 35 -7.34 -0.78 2.06
CA LEU A 35 -8.06 -1.38 0.93
C LEU A 35 -8.74 -0.32 0.06
N GLY A 36 -9.25 0.74 0.68
CA GLY A 36 -9.91 1.84 -0.01
C GLY A 36 -9.01 3.00 -0.42
N TYR A 37 -7.70 2.92 -0.19
CA TYR A 37 -6.75 4.03 -0.42
C TYR A 37 -6.84 4.60 -1.85
N ASN A 38 -6.87 3.72 -2.85
CA ASN A 38 -7.05 4.10 -4.26
C ASN A 38 -8.51 4.17 -4.70
N GLY A 39 -9.43 3.98 -3.76
CA GLY A 39 -10.85 3.81 -4.01
C GLY A 39 -11.25 2.35 -4.12
N LEU A 40 -12.54 2.10 -4.04
CA LEU A 40 -13.11 0.76 -4.21
C LEU A 40 -14.55 0.81 -4.75
N ILE A 41 -14.97 -0.30 -5.33
CA ILE A 41 -16.35 -0.56 -5.69
C ILE A 41 -16.91 -1.58 -4.70
N TYR A 42 -17.96 -1.18 -3.99
CA TYR A 42 -18.70 -2.02 -3.05
C TYR A 42 -20.02 -2.44 -3.67
N ILE A 43 -20.22 -3.74 -3.84
CA ILE A 43 -21.43 -4.30 -4.42
C ILE A 43 -22.17 -5.07 -3.35
N THR A 44 -23.46 -4.76 -3.17
CA THR A 44 -24.39 -5.59 -2.40
C THR A 44 -25.24 -6.39 -3.37
N TYR A 45 -25.25 -7.70 -3.22
CA TYR A 45 -26.08 -8.60 -4.00
C TYR A 45 -27.47 -8.77 -3.35
N LYS A 46 -28.48 -9.17 -4.12
CA LYS A 46 -29.85 -9.40 -3.62
C LYS A 46 -29.94 -10.53 -2.58
N ASP A 47 -28.98 -11.45 -2.57
CA ASP A 47 -28.84 -12.49 -1.55
C ASP A 47 -28.08 -12.03 -0.29
N ASN A 48 -27.89 -10.71 -0.13
CA ASN A 48 -27.13 -10.05 0.94
C ASN A 48 -25.61 -10.35 0.97
N LYS A 49 -25.08 -11.05 -0.01
CA LYS A 49 -23.64 -11.14 -0.20
C LYS A 49 -23.06 -9.78 -0.55
N LYS A 50 -21.79 -9.59 -0.20
CA LYS A 50 -21.08 -8.34 -0.45
C LYS A 50 -19.84 -8.63 -1.29
N GLY A 51 -19.69 -7.89 -2.37
CA GLY A 51 -18.47 -7.88 -3.17
C GLY A 51 -17.71 -6.57 -2.93
N ILE A 52 -16.45 -6.68 -2.57
CA ILE A 52 -15.56 -5.54 -2.44
C ILE A 52 -14.50 -5.66 -3.51
N PHE A 53 -14.45 -4.68 -4.40
CA PHE A 53 -13.50 -4.62 -5.51
C PHE A 53 -12.60 -3.40 -5.29
N PRO A 54 -11.43 -3.57 -4.66
CA PRO A 54 -10.49 -2.48 -4.53
C PRO A 54 -10.02 -2.06 -5.91
N LEU A 55 -9.98 -0.75 -6.14
CA LEU A 55 -9.38 -0.17 -7.34
C LEU A 55 -7.87 -0.15 -7.20
N ASN A 56 -7.29 -1.31 -6.91
CA ASN A 56 -5.85 -1.47 -6.89
C ASN A 56 -5.35 -1.52 -8.32
N HIS A 57 -4.73 -0.43 -8.73
CA HIS A 57 -4.04 -0.40 -10.00
C HIS A 57 -2.80 -1.31 -9.94
N PRO A 58 -2.51 -2.05 -11.00
CA PRO A 58 -1.22 -2.70 -11.09
C PRO A 58 -0.12 -1.64 -10.97
N THR A 59 0.91 -1.96 -10.23
CA THR A 59 2.04 -1.06 -10.04
C THR A 59 3.08 -1.34 -11.12
N ILE A 60 3.51 -0.29 -11.81
CA ILE A 60 4.58 -0.35 -12.82
C ILE A 60 5.63 0.70 -12.44
N TRP A 61 6.90 0.30 -12.40
CA TRP A 61 8.00 1.20 -12.07
C TRP A 61 9.29 0.78 -12.76
N ASN A 62 10.20 1.72 -12.90
CA ASN A 62 11.56 1.45 -13.34
C ASN A 62 12.50 1.27 -12.15
N SER A 63 13.38 0.26 -12.23
CA SER A 63 14.50 0.07 -11.31
C SER A 63 15.76 -0.12 -12.15
N GLY A 64 16.59 0.92 -12.23
CA GLY A 64 17.64 1.00 -13.25
C GLY A 64 17.05 0.95 -14.66
N ASP A 65 17.58 0.07 -15.49
CA ASP A 65 17.11 -0.15 -16.87
C ASP A 65 15.96 -1.16 -16.97
N ALA A 66 15.53 -1.76 -15.86
CA ALA A 66 14.49 -2.75 -15.84
C ALA A 66 13.11 -2.12 -15.55
N LEU A 67 12.11 -2.52 -16.34
CA LEU A 67 10.72 -2.19 -16.09
C LEU A 67 10.08 -3.32 -15.27
N HIS A 68 9.58 -3.01 -14.10
CA HIS A 68 8.90 -3.95 -13.22
C HIS A 68 7.40 -3.75 -13.21
N PHE A 69 6.70 -4.84 -12.99
CA PHE A 69 5.24 -4.90 -12.91
C PHE A 69 4.81 -5.81 -11.77
N LYS A 70 3.85 -5.37 -10.99
CA LYS A 70 3.16 -6.16 -9.98
C LYS A 70 1.66 -6.04 -10.19
N GLU A 71 1.01 -7.19 -10.40
CA GLU A 71 -0.45 -7.26 -10.43
C GLU A 71 -1.01 -7.10 -9.01
N ALA A 72 -2.13 -6.40 -8.89
CA ALA A 72 -2.83 -6.29 -7.62
C ALA A 72 -3.19 -7.67 -7.05
N LEU A 73 -3.09 -7.82 -5.74
CA LEU A 73 -3.40 -9.05 -4.98
C LEU A 73 -2.55 -10.28 -5.38
N LYS A 74 -1.48 -10.09 -6.17
CA LYS A 74 -0.50 -11.14 -6.49
C LYS A 74 0.77 -10.94 -5.72
N ASP A 75 1.47 -12.03 -5.43
CA ASP A 75 2.68 -12.02 -4.63
C ASP A 75 3.95 -11.89 -5.48
N THR A 76 3.82 -11.87 -6.81
CA THR A 76 4.97 -11.88 -7.72
C THR A 76 5.13 -10.55 -8.42
N ILE A 77 6.35 -10.05 -8.39
CA ILE A 77 6.84 -8.95 -9.23
C ILE A 77 7.46 -9.55 -10.48
N TYR A 78 7.18 -8.98 -11.61
CA TYR A 78 7.72 -9.39 -12.91
C TYR A 78 8.60 -8.30 -13.50
N THR A 79 9.63 -8.70 -14.23
CA THR A 79 10.37 -7.82 -15.14
C THR A 79 9.78 -7.93 -16.54
N ILE A 80 9.54 -6.79 -17.16
CA ILE A 80 9.05 -6.69 -18.54
C ILE A 80 10.23 -6.40 -19.45
N ASN A 81 10.46 -7.28 -20.44
CA ASN A 81 11.47 -7.14 -21.47
C ASN A 81 10.82 -7.26 -22.85
N GLY A 82 10.56 -6.12 -23.51
CA GLY A 82 9.82 -6.10 -24.77
C GLY A 82 8.43 -6.74 -24.61
N ASN A 83 8.20 -7.85 -25.29
CA ASN A 83 6.93 -8.59 -25.25
C ASN A 83 6.93 -9.77 -24.26
N THR A 84 7.93 -9.90 -23.42
CA THR A 84 8.05 -10.99 -22.45
C THR A 84 8.00 -10.46 -21.03
N MET A 85 7.42 -11.26 -20.16
CA MET A 85 7.31 -11.00 -18.74
C MET A 85 7.91 -12.18 -17.97
N GLN A 86 8.89 -11.92 -17.12
CA GLN A 86 9.60 -12.92 -16.34
C GLN A 86 9.46 -12.64 -14.84
N PRO A 87 9.26 -13.65 -13.98
CA PRO A 87 9.29 -13.46 -12.54
C PRO A 87 10.63 -12.87 -12.09
N TYR A 88 10.56 -11.81 -11.30
CA TYR A 88 11.71 -11.15 -10.71
C TYR A 88 11.84 -11.49 -9.22
N LEU A 89 10.78 -11.29 -8.47
CA LEU A 89 10.71 -11.55 -7.04
C LEU A 89 9.33 -12.06 -6.66
N THR A 90 9.28 -13.00 -5.72
CA THR A 90 8.01 -13.48 -5.17
C THR A 90 8.03 -13.36 -3.65
N PHE A 91 7.00 -12.73 -3.09
CA PHE A 91 6.78 -12.70 -1.65
C PHE A 91 6.21 -14.06 -1.21
N ASN A 92 6.96 -14.78 -0.38
CA ASN A 92 6.51 -16.06 0.14
C ASN A 92 5.80 -15.86 1.48
N THR A 93 4.49 -15.78 1.43
CA THR A 93 3.63 -15.68 2.63
C THR A 93 3.19 -17.06 3.15
N GLY A 94 3.69 -18.13 2.55
CA GLY A 94 3.44 -19.52 2.98
C GLY A 94 1.95 -19.88 2.97
N LYS A 95 1.48 -20.44 4.08
CA LYS A 95 0.06 -20.83 4.23
C LYS A 95 -0.92 -19.67 4.27
N TRP A 96 -0.44 -18.45 4.44
CA TRP A 96 -1.26 -17.23 4.48
C TRP A 96 -1.36 -16.54 3.12
N THR A 97 -0.80 -17.11 2.06
CA THR A 97 -0.96 -16.60 0.70
C THR A 97 -2.45 -16.51 0.35
N PHE A 98 -2.88 -15.36 -0.16
CA PHE A 98 -4.28 -15.12 -0.50
C PHE A 98 -4.69 -16.01 -1.69
N PRO A 99 -5.68 -16.91 -1.53
CA PRO A 99 -6.13 -17.76 -2.62
C PRO A 99 -6.83 -16.95 -3.71
N ALA A 100 -6.45 -17.17 -4.94
CA ALA A 100 -6.96 -16.38 -6.04
C ALA A 100 -8.45 -16.64 -6.35
N ASP A 101 -8.98 -17.78 -5.94
CA ASP A 101 -10.40 -18.13 -6.04
C ASP A 101 -11.27 -17.46 -4.97
N LYS A 102 -10.63 -16.85 -3.95
CA LYS A 102 -11.31 -16.10 -2.89
C LYS A 102 -11.32 -14.59 -3.10
N ILE A 103 -10.89 -14.11 -4.24
CA ILE A 103 -10.93 -12.67 -4.56
C ILE A 103 -12.39 -12.22 -4.61
N GLY A 104 -12.74 -11.23 -3.79
CA GLY A 104 -14.10 -10.70 -3.64
C GLY A 104 -14.95 -11.40 -2.56
N GLU A 105 -14.47 -12.51 -1.96
CA GLU A 105 -15.12 -13.13 -0.81
C GLU A 105 -14.74 -12.41 0.48
N THR A 106 -15.73 -12.11 1.33
CA THR A 106 -15.50 -11.44 2.61
C THR A 106 -15.38 -12.42 3.77
N GLU A 107 -15.90 -13.64 3.61
CA GLU A 107 -15.89 -14.67 4.65
C GLU A 107 -14.73 -15.63 4.47
N GLY A 108 -14.12 -16.04 5.59
CA GLY A 108 -13.02 -17.02 5.61
C GLY A 108 -11.72 -16.51 4.98
N THR A 109 -11.52 -15.18 4.93
CA THR A 109 -10.34 -14.53 4.34
C THR A 109 -9.47 -13.79 5.35
N GLN A 110 -9.82 -13.86 6.64
CA GLN A 110 -9.22 -13.05 7.71
C GLN A 110 -7.74 -13.37 7.97
N GLU A 111 -7.33 -14.60 7.69
CA GLU A 111 -5.95 -15.05 7.95
C GLU A 111 -4.99 -14.81 6.76
N TYR A 112 -5.53 -14.53 5.58
CA TYR A 112 -4.70 -14.39 4.39
C TYR A 112 -4.03 -13.02 4.32
N ILE A 113 -2.84 -13.02 3.74
CA ILE A 113 -1.98 -11.85 3.56
C ILE A 113 -1.94 -11.50 2.06
N THR A 114 -2.06 -10.23 1.77
CA THR A 114 -1.85 -9.66 0.43
C THR A 114 -0.74 -8.62 0.46
N ILE A 115 0.05 -8.54 -0.59
CA ILE A 115 1.03 -7.47 -0.78
C ILE A 115 0.33 -6.31 -1.45
N SER A 116 0.08 -5.25 -0.68
CA SER A 116 -0.73 -4.10 -1.12
C SER A 116 0.08 -3.01 -1.81
N TYR A 117 1.34 -2.88 -1.44
CA TYR A 117 2.22 -1.83 -1.91
C TYR A 117 3.65 -2.34 -2.07
N VAL A 118 4.35 -1.87 -3.10
CA VAL A 118 5.77 -2.15 -3.31
C VAL A 118 6.44 -0.91 -3.88
N MET A 119 7.58 -0.56 -3.31
CA MET A 119 8.48 0.48 -3.80
C MET A 119 9.90 -0.07 -3.82
N GLU A 120 10.64 0.21 -4.84
CA GLU A 120 11.97 -0.33 -5.05
C GLU A 120 13.00 0.78 -5.23
N THR A 121 14.13 0.62 -4.54
CA THR A 121 15.35 1.40 -4.75
C THR A 121 16.50 0.47 -5.18
N PRO A 122 17.66 1.00 -5.58
CA PRO A 122 18.82 0.14 -5.86
C PRO A 122 19.22 -0.75 -4.67
N GLN A 123 19.01 -0.30 -3.42
CA GLN A 123 19.46 -0.97 -2.20
C GLN A 123 18.39 -1.85 -1.56
N SER A 124 17.11 -1.53 -1.76
CA SER A 124 16.03 -2.16 -0.99
C SER A 124 14.71 -2.26 -1.74
N ILE A 125 13.84 -3.13 -1.23
CA ILE A 125 12.43 -3.18 -1.62
C ILE A 125 11.61 -2.93 -0.35
N LEU A 126 10.92 -1.81 -0.33
CA LEU A 126 9.91 -1.48 0.66
C LEU A 126 8.58 -2.08 0.23
N PHE A 127 7.84 -2.65 1.16
CA PHE A 127 6.53 -3.20 0.86
C PHE A 127 5.58 -3.08 2.05
N GLN A 128 4.29 -3.05 1.74
CA GLN A 128 3.25 -3.27 2.73
C GLN A 128 2.49 -4.55 2.41
N CYS A 129 2.09 -5.23 3.47
CA CYS A 129 1.16 -6.34 3.37
C CYS A 129 0.00 -6.14 4.35
N ILE A 130 -1.16 -6.61 3.94
CA ILE A 130 -2.40 -6.52 4.69
C ILE A 130 -2.86 -7.93 4.99
N GLN A 131 -3.05 -8.24 6.27
CA GLN A 131 -3.75 -9.45 6.70
C GLN A 131 -5.22 -9.13 6.89
N GLY A 132 -6.10 -9.99 6.36
CA GLY A 132 -7.54 -9.83 6.51
C GLY A 132 -8.14 -8.70 5.69
N ILE A 133 -7.74 -8.58 4.42
CA ILE A 133 -8.08 -7.47 3.51
C ILE A 133 -9.58 -7.14 3.43
N TYR A 134 -10.48 -8.11 3.65
CA TYR A 134 -11.94 -7.91 3.60
C TYR A 134 -12.59 -7.88 4.99
N SER A 135 -11.79 -7.76 6.06
CA SER A 135 -12.27 -7.77 7.44
C SER A 135 -11.56 -6.68 8.25
N ARG A 136 -11.43 -6.88 9.55
CA ARG A 136 -10.58 -6.04 10.39
C ARG A 136 -9.12 -6.29 10.02
N SER A 137 -8.61 -5.50 9.10
CA SER A 137 -7.26 -5.64 8.55
C SER A 137 -6.18 -5.24 9.55
N VAL A 138 -5.04 -5.89 9.43
CA VAL A 138 -3.79 -5.49 10.08
C VAL A 138 -2.75 -5.25 9.01
N THR A 139 -2.14 -4.08 9.02
CA THR A 139 -1.09 -3.70 8.07
C THR A 139 0.29 -3.97 8.69
N PHE A 140 1.19 -4.47 7.87
CA PHE A 140 2.60 -4.64 8.19
C PHE A 140 3.42 -3.91 7.13
N THR A 141 4.44 -3.21 7.57
CA THR A 141 5.43 -2.60 6.68
C THR A 141 6.70 -3.42 6.73
N GLY A 142 7.27 -3.72 5.58
CA GLY A 142 8.50 -4.49 5.46
C GLY A 142 9.50 -3.81 4.55
N ILE A 143 10.77 -4.04 4.83
CA ILE A 143 11.89 -3.64 3.98
C ILE A 143 12.82 -4.84 3.76
N TYR A 144 13.07 -5.16 2.51
CA TYR A 144 14.03 -6.15 2.10
C TYR A 144 15.31 -5.46 1.66
N ASN A 145 16.41 -5.77 2.31
CA ASN A 145 17.74 -5.28 1.95
C ASN A 145 18.36 -6.22 0.91
N LYS A 146 18.61 -5.71 -0.30
CA LYS A 146 19.12 -6.49 -1.42
C LYS A 146 20.56 -6.97 -1.23
N ALA A 147 21.38 -6.21 -0.50
CA ALA A 147 22.79 -6.56 -0.28
C ALA A 147 22.96 -7.72 0.72
N THR A 148 22.12 -7.76 1.76
CA THR A 148 22.19 -8.76 2.82
C THR A 148 21.22 -9.92 2.64
N GLY A 149 20.20 -9.75 1.79
CA GLY A 149 19.09 -10.71 1.65
C GLY A 149 18.17 -10.76 2.86
N THR A 150 18.22 -9.76 3.75
CA THR A 150 17.45 -9.75 5.00
C THR A 150 16.19 -8.94 4.86
N THR A 151 15.10 -9.46 5.40
CA THR A 151 13.81 -8.75 5.49
C THR A 151 13.56 -8.33 6.94
N TYR A 152 13.23 -7.07 7.14
CA TYR A 152 12.74 -6.51 8.39
C TYR A 152 11.26 -6.19 8.24
N MET A 153 10.47 -6.44 9.29
CA MET A 153 9.04 -6.15 9.28
C MET A 153 8.62 -5.46 10.58
N ASN A 154 7.72 -4.52 10.44
CA ASN A 154 7.10 -3.79 11.53
C ASN A 154 5.57 -3.94 11.42
N LYS A 155 4.92 -4.11 12.56
CA LYS A 155 3.46 -4.05 12.68
C LYS A 155 3.08 -2.63 13.09
N ASP A 156 3.28 -1.69 12.20
CA ASP A 156 2.96 -0.29 12.45
C ASP A 156 2.35 0.32 11.18
N GLU A 157 1.11 0.77 11.33
CA GLU A 157 0.38 1.43 10.24
C GLU A 157 0.91 2.86 10.00
N ALA A 158 1.55 3.45 10.99
CA ALA A 158 2.07 4.81 10.91
C ALA A 158 3.34 4.93 10.03
N GLY A 159 4.00 3.80 9.69
CA GLY A 159 5.20 3.81 8.87
C GLY A 159 6.50 3.69 9.65
N PHE A 160 7.55 4.37 9.20
CA PHE A 160 8.87 4.35 9.84
C PHE A 160 8.98 5.44 10.89
N THR A 161 9.53 5.09 12.04
CA THR A 161 9.85 6.06 13.09
C THR A 161 11.06 6.90 12.67
N ASP A 162 10.95 8.21 12.78
CA ASP A 162 12.07 9.14 12.62
C ASP A 162 12.88 9.20 13.93
N ASP A 163 13.99 8.49 13.98
CA ASP A 163 14.91 8.48 15.12
C ASP A 163 15.92 9.63 15.08
N LEU A 164 16.01 10.36 13.97
CA LEU A 164 16.94 11.47 13.77
C LEU A 164 16.39 12.80 14.27
N SER A 165 15.15 13.13 13.89
CA SER A 165 14.51 14.41 14.28
C SER A 165 13.37 14.23 15.27
N ARG A 166 12.96 12.98 15.52
CA ARG A 166 11.81 12.62 16.36
C ARG A 166 10.51 13.30 15.89
N PHE A 167 10.41 13.42 14.58
CA PHE A 167 9.17 13.89 13.96
C PHE A 167 8.19 12.74 13.81
N MET A 168 7.00 13.06 13.28
CA MET A 168 5.96 12.07 13.08
C MET A 168 6.44 10.90 12.21
N PRO A 169 5.88 9.69 12.42
CA PRO A 169 6.15 8.55 11.58
C PRO A 169 5.91 8.85 10.11
N PHE A 170 6.71 8.23 9.26
CA PHE A 170 6.76 8.51 7.85
C PHE A 170 6.58 7.24 7.04
N PHE A 171 5.73 7.29 6.04
CA PHE A 171 5.60 6.23 5.05
C PHE A 171 5.92 6.78 3.67
N PRO A 172 6.94 6.25 2.96
CA PRO A 172 7.29 6.73 1.63
C PRO A 172 6.18 6.49 0.61
N GLU A 173 5.91 7.50 -0.20
CA GLU A 173 4.97 7.45 -1.32
C GLU A 173 5.68 7.32 -2.66
N THR A 174 6.94 7.72 -2.70
CA THR A 174 7.78 7.63 -3.90
C THR A 174 9.25 7.40 -3.55
N SER A 175 10.03 6.96 -4.52
CA SER A 175 11.48 6.82 -4.42
C SER A 175 12.19 7.32 -5.66
N SER A 176 13.42 7.79 -5.49
CA SER A 176 14.30 8.15 -6.58
C SER A 176 15.16 6.97 -7.05
N GLN A 177 15.75 7.09 -8.24
CA GLN A 177 16.72 6.12 -8.73
C GLN A 177 18.04 6.12 -7.92
N GLN A 178 18.29 7.17 -7.15
CA GLN A 178 19.44 7.30 -6.25
C GLN A 178 19.21 6.58 -4.92
N GLY A 179 17.98 6.18 -4.63
CA GLY A 179 17.62 5.44 -3.43
C GLY A 179 16.95 6.28 -2.34
N GLU A 180 16.71 7.57 -2.61
CA GLU A 180 15.97 8.43 -1.69
C GLU A 180 14.51 8.00 -1.63
N TYR A 181 13.91 8.15 -0.47
CA TYR A 181 12.48 8.01 -0.25
C TYR A 181 11.84 9.36 0.00
N ALA A 182 10.65 9.59 -0.51
CA ALA A 182 9.92 10.82 -0.27
C ALA A 182 8.43 10.59 0.00
N SER A 183 7.85 11.48 0.80
CA SER A 183 6.42 11.57 1.06
C SER A 183 6.00 13.02 1.23
N VAL A 184 4.72 13.27 1.07
CA VAL A 184 4.09 14.57 1.33
C VAL A 184 3.22 14.46 2.56
N LEU A 185 3.48 15.33 3.54
CA LEU A 185 2.70 15.40 4.77
C LEU A 185 1.74 16.60 4.70
N GLU A 186 0.47 16.32 4.94
CA GLU A 186 -0.55 17.35 4.99
C GLU A 186 -0.42 18.20 6.24
N ILE A 187 -0.76 19.47 6.12
CA ILE A 187 -0.62 20.41 7.24
C ILE A 187 -1.49 20.02 8.43
N GLY A 188 -2.70 19.52 8.18
CA GLY A 188 -3.60 19.08 9.24
C GLY A 188 -3.00 17.94 10.08
N ASP A 189 -2.41 16.93 9.42
CA ASP A 189 -1.76 15.79 10.09
C ASP A 189 -0.57 16.26 10.94
N ILE A 190 0.22 17.22 10.40
CA ILE A 190 1.35 17.80 11.13
C ILE A 190 0.88 18.55 12.37
N GLN A 191 -0.18 19.34 12.26
CA GLN A 191 -0.71 20.14 13.37
C GLN A 191 -1.27 19.22 14.47
N GLU A 192 -2.07 18.23 14.10
CA GLU A 192 -2.60 17.23 15.05
C GLU A 192 -1.46 16.52 15.79
N TRP A 193 -0.44 16.09 15.06
CA TRP A 193 0.72 15.43 15.66
C TRP A 193 1.51 16.34 16.60
N LEU A 194 1.70 17.63 16.25
CA LEU A 194 2.41 18.60 17.06
C LEU A 194 1.65 18.97 18.33
N ASP A 195 0.32 18.95 18.32
CA ASP A 195 -0.51 19.18 19.49
C ASP A 195 -0.29 18.09 20.55
N GLU A 196 -0.09 16.84 20.09
CA GLU A 196 0.22 15.70 20.96
C GLU A 196 1.70 15.62 21.37
N HIS A 197 2.61 16.19 20.54
CA HIS A 197 4.07 16.10 20.72
C HIS A 197 4.75 17.48 20.68
N PRO A 198 4.38 18.41 21.58
CA PRO A 198 4.87 19.78 21.53
C PRO A 198 6.39 19.93 21.81
N GLU A 199 7.03 18.87 22.34
CA GLU A 199 8.48 18.83 22.54
C GLU A 199 9.27 18.78 21.24
N THR A 200 8.72 18.25 20.16
CA THR A 200 9.39 18.05 18.86
C THR A 200 9.95 19.36 18.29
N VAL A 201 9.22 20.46 18.48
CA VAL A 201 9.60 21.78 17.94
C VAL A 201 10.32 22.68 18.94
N LYS A 202 10.59 22.21 20.18
CA LYS A 202 11.21 23.05 21.22
C LYS A 202 12.65 23.40 20.88
N GLU A 203 13.38 22.44 20.34
CA GLU A 203 14.79 22.61 20.00
C GLU A 203 15.12 21.95 18.66
N GLY A 204 15.91 22.59 17.81
CA GLY A 204 16.53 21.95 16.66
C GLY A 204 15.97 22.31 15.28
N LYS A 205 16.16 21.39 14.34
CA LYS A 205 15.93 21.54 12.89
C LYS A 205 14.46 21.78 12.54
N LEU A 206 13.53 21.35 13.38
CA LEU A 206 12.07 21.42 13.12
C LEU A 206 11.41 22.72 13.61
N ASN A 207 12.18 23.70 14.05
CA ASN A 207 11.63 25.00 14.50
C ASN A 207 10.78 25.74 13.47
N PHE A 208 10.98 25.46 12.17
CA PHE A 208 10.19 26.05 11.09
C PHE A 208 8.72 25.59 11.16
N LEU A 209 8.44 24.42 11.71
CA LEU A 209 7.09 23.90 11.88
C LEU A 209 6.21 24.76 12.81
N LYS A 210 6.82 25.56 13.71
CA LYS A 210 6.07 26.52 14.55
C LYS A 210 5.35 27.61 13.76
N LYS A 211 5.75 27.81 12.50
CA LYS A 211 5.19 28.85 11.62
C LYS A 211 4.13 28.30 10.67
N ILE A 212 3.93 26.98 10.68
CA ILE A 212 2.93 26.32 9.85
C ILE A 212 1.53 26.66 10.37
N ASN A 213 0.65 27.01 9.45
CA ASN A 213 -0.77 27.27 9.69
C ASN A 213 -1.60 26.62 8.58
N GLU A 214 -2.91 26.68 8.69
CA GLU A 214 -3.85 26.05 7.75
C GLU A 214 -3.67 26.47 6.28
N ASP A 215 -3.11 27.67 6.04
CA ASP A 215 -2.84 28.19 4.69
C ASP A 215 -1.46 27.76 4.15
N SER A 216 -0.67 27.02 4.93
CA SER A 216 0.66 26.60 4.52
C SER A 216 0.60 25.48 3.48
N ASN A 217 1.62 25.40 2.62
CA ASN A 217 1.76 24.28 1.70
C ASN A 217 2.14 23.00 2.45
N PRO A 218 1.74 21.80 1.94
CA PRO A 218 2.20 20.53 2.46
C PRO A 218 3.72 20.44 2.56
N VAL A 219 4.20 19.64 3.48
CA VAL A 219 5.64 19.45 3.74
C VAL A 219 6.12 18.18 3.03
N CYS A 220 7.13 18.33 2.18
CA CYS A 220 7.81 17.19 1.59
C CYS A 220 8.92 16.70 2.52
N VAL A 221 8.84 15.43 2.92
CA VAL A 221 9.88 14.73 3.66
C VAL A 221 10.71 13.90 2.69
N ILE A 222 12.03 14.06 2.73
CA ILE A 222 12.97 13.28 1.93
C ILE A 222 13.92 12.58 2.90
N VAL A 223 14.04 11.26 2.73
CA VAL A 223 14.96 10.41 3.49
C VAL A 223 15.99 9.85 2.54
N GLU A 224 17.24 10.16 2.80
CA GLU A 224 18.40 9.62 2.09
C GLU A 224 18.82 8.30 2.74
N PRO A 225 19.26 7.27 1.95
CA PRO A 225 19.70 5.98 2.46
C PRO A 225 21.00 6.05 3.27
#